data_4c8f4497369f0b698651b3bb84041f7e
#
_entry.id   4c8f4497369f0b698651b3bb84041f7e
#
_cell.length_a   1.000
_cell.length_b   1.000
_cell.length_c   1.000
_cell.angle_alpha   90.00
_cell.angle_beta   90.00
_cell.angle_gamma   90.00
#
_symmetry.space_group_name_H-M   'P 1'
#
loop_
_entity.id
_entity.type
_entity.pdbx_description
1 polymer ?
#
loop_
_entity_poly.entity_id
_entity_poly.type
_entity_poly.pdbx_seq_one_letter_code
_entity_poly.pdbx_strand_id
1 'polypeptide(L)'
;MKIATGIDVVYIPRFRAVLKQDGEKFLQRVYLREELSDQGVQHLAGIFAAKEAIMKALDLSKNSWHSIIIKNKQNGAPFVEIGDYEGKIKSSSLSIAHDKAYVIAQFVALLVLC
;
A
#
# COMPACT_ATOMS: atom_id res chain seq x y z
N MET A 1 -17.58 14.94 -8.10
CA MET A 1 -16.49 14.32 -7.36
C MET A 1 -16.95 13.04 -6.71
N LYS A 2 -16.02 12.13 -6.46
CA LYS A 2 -16.32 10.83 -5.88
C LYS A 2 -15.33 10.54 -4.75
N ILE A 3 -15.83 10.01 -3.64
CA ILE A 3 -14.99 9.52 -2.56
C ILE A 3 -14.74 8.04 -2.79
N ALA A 4 -13.47 7.67 -2.82
CA ALA A 4 -13.05 6.28 -2.92
C ALA A 4 -12.36 5.88 -1.61
N THR A 5 -12.65 4.69 -1.10
CA THR A 5 -12.05 4.22 0.14
C THR A 5 -11.69 2.76 0.01
N GLY A 6 -10.59 2.39 0.65
CA GLY A 6 -10.15 1.01 0.72
C GLY A 6 -9.51 0.73 2.06
N ILE A 7 -9.66 -0.48 2.53
CA ILE A 7 -9.08 -0.93 3.79
C ILE A 7 -8.56 -2.34 3.59
N ASP A 8 -7.44 -2.64 4.23
CA ASP A 8 -6.87 -3.97 4.21
C ASP A 8 -6.27 -4.30 5.56
N VAL A 9 -6.35 -5.57 5.94
CA VAL A 9 -5.75 -6.07 7.16
C VAL A 9 -4.81 -7.23 6.81
N VAL A 10 -3.61 -7.20 7.39
CA VAL A 10 -2.60 -8.23 7.17
C VAL A 10 -2.29 -8.91 8.50
N TYR A 11 -2.38 -10.23 8.52
CA TYR A 11 -1.98 -11.04 9.66
C TYR A 11 -0.49 -11.36 9.48
N ILE A 12 0.34 -10.78 10.33
CA ILE A 12 1.80 -10.83 10.16
C ILE A 12 2.37 -12.25 10.13
N PRO A 13 1.92 -13.21 10.96
CA PRO A 13 2.45 -14.57 10.86
C PRO A 13 2.23 -15.22 9.49
N ARG A 14 1.07 -14.98 8.87
CA ARG A 14 0.78 -15.49 7.52
C ARG A 14 1.67 -14.81 6.48
N PHE A 15 1.82 -13.48 6.62
CA PHE A 15 2.68 -12.70 5.74
C PHE A 15 4.13 -13.17 5.83
N ARG A 16 4.61 -13.42 7.05
CA ARG A 16 5.97 -13.94 7.28
C ARG A 16 6.16 -15.28 6.60
N ALA A 17 5.15 -16.14 6.62
CA ALA A 17 5.21 -17.43 5.95
C ALA A 17 5.35 -17.28 4.43
N VAL A 18 4.64 -16.32 3.84
CA VAL A 18 4.74 -16.00 2.41
C VAL A 18 6.17 -15.53 2.07
N LEU A 19 6.74 -14.67 2.91
CA LEU A 19 8.11 -14.20 2.70
C LEU A 19 9.12 -15.35 2.73
N LYS A 20 8.93 -16.32 3.63
CA LYS A 20 9.81 -17.48 3.70
C LYS A 20 9.68 -18.38 2.48
N GLN A 21 8.45 -18.57 2.00
CA GLN A 21 8.18 -19.51 0.92
C GLN A 21 8.56 -18.95 -0.45
N ASP A 22 8.18 -17.70 -0.74
CA ASP A 22 8.34 -17.11 -2.07
C ASP A 22 9.49 -16.10 -2.15
N GLY A 23 9.95 -15.58 -1.01
CA GLY A 23 11.15 -14.75 -0.91
C GLY A 23 11.24 -13.66 -1.95
N GLU A 24 12.32 -13.72 -2.76
CA GLU A 24 12.62 -12.72 -3.77
C GLU A 24 11.49 -12.52 -4.79
N LYS A 25 10.80 -13.58 -5.18
CA LYS A 25 9.71 -13.48 -6.16
C LYS A 25 8.59 -12.59 -5.63
N PHE A 26 8.23 -12.76 -4.36
CA PHE A 26 7.19 -11.95 -3.73
C PHE A 26 7.63 -10.49 -3.61
N LEU A 27 8.86 -10.26 -3.17
CA LEU A 27 9.40 -8.91 -3.00
C LEU A 27 9.44 -8.17 -4.34
N GLN A 28 9.91 -8.82 -5.40
CA GLN A 28 10.00 -8.20 -6.72
C GLN A 28 8.62 -7.91 -7.33
N ARG A 29 7.64 -8.75 -7.04
CA ARG A 29 6.30 -8.57 -7.58
C ARG A 29 5.57 -7.39 -6.92
N VAL A 30 5.73 -7.22 -5.63
CA VAL A 30 4.94 -6.25 -4.85
C VAL A 30 5.63 -4.92 -4.68
N TYR A 31 6.95 -4.92 -4.44
CA TYR A 31 7.67 -3.73 -4.01
C TYR A 31 8.54 -3.16 -5.10
N LEU A 32 8.69 -1.83 -5.08
CA LEU A 32 9.72 -1.15 -5.84
C LEU A 32 11.02 -1.17 -5.03
N ARG A 33 12.15 -0.99 -5.73
CA ARG A 33 13.47 -1.03 -5.09
C ARG A 33 13.55 -0.05 -3.92
N GLU A 34 13.05 1.15 -4.09
CA GLU A 34 13.07 2.19 -3.07
C GLU A 34 12.26 1.85 -1.82
N GLU A 35 11.27 0.97 -1.96
CA GLU A 35 10.46 0.53 -0.83
C GLU A 35 11.14 -0.58 -0.02
N LEU A 36 12.23 -1.12 -0.53
CA LEU A 36 12.97 -2.22 0.10
C LEU A 36 14.17 -1.75 0.93
N SER A 37 14.31 -0.44 1.17
CA SER A 37 15.38 0.09 2.01
C SER A 37 15.26 -0.41 3.46
N ASP A 38 14.04 -0.63 3.94
CA ASP A 38 13.76 -1.27 5.22
C ASP A 38 12.99 -2.56 4.93
N GLN A 39 13.58 -3.71 5.22
CA GLN A 39 12.99 -5.01 4.96
C GLN A 39 12.48 -5.70 6.24
N GLY A 40 12.23 -4.93 7.29
CA GLY A 40 11.54 -5.46 8.46
C GLY A 40 10.16 -5.97 8.10
N VAL A 41 9.77 -7.10 8.69
CA VAL A 41 8.51 -7.77 8.34
C VAL A 41 7.31 -6.85 8.56
N GLN A 42 7.30 -6.11 9.66
CA GLN A 42 6.19 -5.20 9.97
C GLN A 42 6.10 -4.07 8.95
N HIS A 43 7.25 -3.53 8.54
CA HIS A 43 7.31 -2.47 7.53
C HIS A 43 6.82 -2.96 6.17
N LEU A 44 7.30 -4.13 5.74
CA LEU A 44 6.87 -4.72 4.47
C LEU A 44 5.39 -5.04 4.49
N ALA A 45 4.87 -5.56 5.60
CA ALA A 45 3.44 -5.85 5.74
C ALA A 45 2.61 -4.57 5.66
N GLY A 46 3.11 -3.46 6.22
CA GLY A 46 2.44 -2.17 6.14
C GLY A 46 2.32 -1.66 4.71
N ILE A 47 3.40 -1.75 3.95
CA ILE A 47 3.38 -1.35 2.53
C ILE A 47 2.44 -2.25 1.74
N PHE A 48 2.48 -3.55 1.99
CA PHE A 48 1.60 -4.50 1.32
C PHE A 48 0.13 -4.18 1.59
N ALA A 49 -0.23 -3.95 2.84
CA ALA A 49 -1.60 -3.58 3.23
C ALA A 49 -2.03 -2.27 2.57
N ALA A 50 -1.12 -1.29 2.53
CA ALA A 50 -1.40 0.00 1.90
C ALA A 50 -1.69 -0.15 0.42
N LYS A 51 -0.88 -0.92 -0.30
CA LYS A 51 -1.09 -1.15 -1.73
C LYS A 51 -2.41 -1.88 -2.00
N GLU A 52 -2.74 -2.89 -1.18
CA GLU A 52 -4.01 -3.60 -1.29
C GLU A 52 -5.20 -2.65 -1.07
N ALA A 53 -5.12 -1.80 -0.04
CA ALA A 53 -6.17 -0.84 0.26
C ALA A 53 -6.39 0.13 -0.90
N ILE A 54 -5.29 0.60 -1.52
CA ILE A 54 -5.35 1.51 -2.65
C ILE A 54 -5.96 0.82 -3.86
N MET A 55 -5.57 -0.42 -4.14
CA MET A 55 -6.13 -1.17 -5.27
C MET A 55 -7.63 -1.36 -5.10
N LYS A 56 -8.10 -1.62 -3.88
CA LYS A 56 -9.53 -1.72 -3.60
C LYS A 56 -10.25 -0.40 -3.81
N ALA A 57 -9.67 0.69 -3.30
CA ALA A 57 -10.29 2.00 -3.39
C ALA A 57 -10.45 2.47 -4.84
N LEU A 58 -9.45 2.22 -5.67
CA LEU A 58 -9.40 2.73 -7.04
C LEU A 58 -9.78 1.69 -8.08
N ASP A 59 -10.19 0.51 -7.64
CA ASP A 59 -10.58 -0.60 -8.51
C ASP A 59 -9.49 -0.92 -9.53
N LEU A 60 -8.26 -0.99 -9.07
CA LEU A 60 -7.12 -1.30 -9.92
C LEU A 60 -6.98 -2.80 -10.12
N SER A 61 -6.34 -3.20 -11.22
CA SER A 61 -6.07 -4.60 -11.49
C SER A 61 -5.10 -5.18 -10.47
N LYS A 62 -5.11 -6.51 -10.32
CA LYS A 62 -4.26 -7.22 -9.36
C LYS A 62 -2.76 -7.10 -9.67
N ASN A 63 -2.38 -6.58 -10.84
CA ASN A 63 -0.99 -6.42 -11.24
C ASN A 63 -0.49 -4.98 -11.12
N SER A 64 -1.20 -4.14 -10.37
CA SER A 64 -0.88 -2.71 -10.26
C SER A 64 0.14 -2.39 -9.18
N TRP A 65 0.82 -3.39 -8.62
CA TRP A 65 1.76 -3.20 -7.50
C TRP A 65 2.81 -2.12 -7.75
N HIS A 66 3.41 -2.11 -8.94
CA HIS A 66 4.50 -1.18 -9.26
C HIS A 66 4.01 0.20 -9.71
N SER A 67 2.71 0.35 -9.94
CA SER A 67 2.12 1.66 -10.22
C SER A 67 1.86 2.48 -8.96
N ILE A 68 2.03 1.85 -7.79
CA ILE A 68 1.77 2.46 -6.50
C ILE A 68 3.07 2.53 -5.72
N ILE A 69 3.47 3.73 -5.33
CA ILE A 69 4.69 3.95 -4.56
C ILE A 69 4.32 4.52 -3.20
N ILE A 70 4.70 3.83 -2.13
CA ILE A 70 4.46 4.30 -0.77
C ILE A 70 5.72 4.98 -0.28
N LYS A 71 5.58 6.22 0.14
CA LYS A 71 6.67 7.05 0.66
C LYS A 71 6.32 7.57 2.04
N ASN A 72 7.31 8.12 2.72
CA ASN A 72 7.10 8.75 4.02
C ASN A 72 7.46 10.23 3.93
N LYS A 73 6.63 11.07 4.54
CA LYS A 73 6.93 12.48 4.73
C LYS A 73 8.03 12.64 5.78
N GLN A 74 8.58 13.83 5.90
CA GLN A 74 9.61 14.12 6.90
C GLN A 74 9.15 13.80 8.32
N ASN A 75 7.86 13.98 8.60
CA ASN A 75 7.30 13.66 9.92
C ASN A 75 6.99 12.18 10.11
N GLY A 76 7.33 11.32 9.14
CA GLY A 76 7.10 9.89 9.20
C GLY A 76 5.75 9.43 8.69
N ALA A 77 4.83 10.34 8.40
CA ALA A 77 3.51 9.97 7.90
C ALA A 77 3.61 9.40 6.48
N PRO A 78 2.86 8.32 6.16
CA PRO A 78 2.89 7.75 4.82
C PRO A 78 2.13 8.63 3.83
N PHE A 79 2.59 8.62 2.57
CA PHE A 79 1.84 9.17 1.47
C PHE A 79 2.10 8.33 0.22
N VAL A 80 1.27 8.50 -0.81
CA VAL A 80 1.31 7.62 -1.97
C VAL A 80 1.39 8.43 -3.27
N GLU A 81 2.13 7.86 -4.23
CA GLU A 81 2.12 8.31 -5.61
C GLU A 81 1.56 7.18 -6.48
N ILE A 82 0.61 7.50 -7.37
CA ILE A 82 -0.05 6.53 -8.23
C ILE A 82 0.01 7.02 -9.67
N GLY A 83 0.79 6.32 -10.50
CA GLY A 83 1.11 6.78 -11.85
C GLY A 83 -0.09 7.03 -12.75
N ASP A 84 -1.02 6.08 -12.79
CA ASP A 84 -2.15 6.16 -13.74
C ASP A 84 -3.29 7.05 -13.27
N TYR A 85 -3.19 7.62 -12.09
CA TYR A 85 -4.23 8.45 -11.50
C TYR A 85 -3.80 9.88 -11.27
N GLU A 86 -2.62 10.25 -11.74
CA GLU A 86 -2.14 11.63 -11.62
C GLU A 86 -3.13 12.57 -12.30
N GLY A 87 -3.57 13.60 -11.57
CA GLY A 87 -4.57 14.54 -12.06
C GLY A 87 -6.00 14.12 -11.85
N LYS A 88 -6.27 12.84 -11.55
CA LYS A 88 -7.61 12.37 -11.23
C LYS A 88 -7.88 12.35 -9.74
N ILE A 89 -6.85 12.30 -8.94
CA ILE A 89 -6.96 12.36 -7.48
C ILE A 89 -6.75 13.80 -7.05
N LYS A 90 -7.80 14.39 -6.52
CA LYS A 90 -7.72 15.76 -6.02
C LYS A 90 -7.04 15.81 -4.65
N SER A 91 -7.33 14.82 -3.82
CA SER A 91 -6.76 14.72 -2.48
C SER A 91 -6.82 13.29 -2.03
N SER A 92 -5.86 12.85 -1.25
CA SER A 92 -5.87 11.50 -0.70
C SER A 92 -5.20 11.47 0.67
N SER A 93 -5.52 10.44 1.43
CA SER A 93 -4.94 10.22 2.74
C SER A 93 -4.76 8.73 2.96
N LEU A 94 -3.58 8.37 3.46
CA LEU A 94 -3.22 6.99 3.77
C LEU A 94 -2.87 6.90 5.26
N SER A 95 -3.45 5.93 5.95
CA SER A 95 -3.15 5.66 7.36
C SER A 95 -2.81 4.20 7.52
N ILE A 96 -1.77 3.92 8.31
CA ILE A 96 -1.34 2.55 8.61
C ILE A 96 -1.23 2.42 10.13
N ALA A 97 -1.82 1.37 10.67
CA ALA A 97 -1.81 1.09 12.10
C ALA A 97 -1.35 -0.34 12.35
N HIS A 98 -0.72 -0.55 13.48
CA HIS A 98 -0.26 -1.86 13.92
C HIS A 98 -0.88 -2.18 15.28
N ASP A 99 -1.27 -3.43 15.45
CA ASP A 99 -1.66 -3.92 16.77
C ASP A 99 -1.30 -5.39 16.85
N LYS A 100 -0.30 -5.71 17.66
CA LYS A 100 0.20 -7.07 17.87
C LYS A 100 0.53 -7.76 16.53
N ALA A 101 -0.24 -8.77 16.14
CA ALA A 101 0.02 -9.57 14.95
C ALA A 101 -0.64 -9.00 13.70
N TYR A 102 -1.23 -7.81 13.77
CA TYR A 102 -1.98 -7.24 12.66
C TYR A 102 -1.44 -5.90 12.22
N VAL A 103 -1.50 -5.68 10.92
CA VAL A 103 -1.29 -4.37 10.30
C VAL A 103 -2.55 -4.03 9.52
N ILE A 104 -3.02 -2.79 9.67
CA ILE A 104 -4.21 -2.31 8.99
C ILE A 104 -3.83 -1.06 8.22
N ALA A 105 -4.28 -0.97 6.97
CA ALA A 105 -4.11 0.22 6.15
C ALA A 105 -5.47 0.71 5.68
N GLN A 106 -5.64 2.03 5.66
CA GLN A 106 -6.83 2.68 5.15
C GLN A 106 -6.42 3.77 4.17
N PHE A 107 -7.06 3.77 3.01
CA PHE A 107 -6.83 4.79 1.99
C PHE A 107 -8.15 5.45 1.62
N VAL A 108 -8.14 6.78 1.58
CA VAL A 108 -9.29 7.58 1.16
C VAL A 108 -8.83 8.55 0.08
N ALA A 109 -9.58 8.66 -0.99
CA ALA A 109 -9.26 9.58 -2.07
C ALA A 109 -10.51 10.32 -2.52
N LEU A 110 -10.32 11.60 -2.84
CA LEU A 110 -11.33 12.41 -3.50
C LEU A 110 -10.96 12.46 -4.98
N LEU A 111 -11.81 11.88 -5.81
CA LEU A 111 -11.56 11.75 -7.24
C LEU A 111 -12.32 12.83 -8.02
N VAL A 112 -11.67 13.35 -9.04
CA VAL A 112 -12.30 14.26 -9.98
C VAL A 112 -12.98 13.41 -11.06
N LEU A 113 -14.26 13.60 -11.22
CA LEU A 113 -15.03 12.94 -12.29
C LEU A 113 -14.95 13.82 -13.53
N CYS A 114 -14.50 13.24 -14.62
CA CYS A 114 -14.46 13.93 -15.93
C CYS A 114 -15.57 13.46 -16.82
#